data_ba195bb5371e92eb19cf21386b2d5e1e
#
_entry.id   ba195bb5371e92eb19cf21386b2d5e1e
#
_cell.length_a   1.000
_cell.length_b   1.000
_cell.length_c   1.000
_cell.angle_alpha   90.00
_cell.angle_beta   90.00
_cell.angle_gamma   90.00
#
_symmetry.space_group_name_H-M   'P 1'
#
loop_
_entity.id
_entity.type
_entity.pdbx_description
1 polymer ?
#
loop_
_entity_poly.entity_id
_entity_poly.type
_entity_poly.pdbx_seq_one_letter_code
_entity_poly.pdbx_strand_id
1 'polypeptide(L)'
;VVIGGIMQHIEQAGIHSGDSACSIPPYSLSKEIQDEMRRQTIAMAKELGVVGLMNVQFAVKGDDIYVLEVNPRASRTVPFVSKCIGDSLAKVAARCMAGQSLESQGFTKEIIPTHFAVKEAVFPFAKFQGVDPMLGPEMKSTGEVMGVGKTFGEAFYKAVLGSNERLPGLPTEGEVKHAFLSVRESDKKYIADIAKKLVEYGFKLVARSEERRV
;
A
#
# COMPACT_ATOMS: atom_id res chain seq x y z
N VAL A 1 -10.56 15.39 16.64
CA VAL A 1 -10.06 14.25 15.83
C VAL A 1 -9.20 14.81 14.71
N VAL A 2 -8.04 14.20 14.48
CA VAL A 2 -7.13 14.52 13.37
C VAL A 2 -6.85 13.25 12.61
N ILE A 3 -6.89 13.32 11.29
CA ILE A 3 -6.51 12.21 10.41
C ILE A 3 -4.99 12.09 10.40
N GLY A 4 -4.46 10.92 10.73
CA GLY A 4 -3.02 10.65 10.72
C GLY A 4 -2.46 10.43 9.31
N GLY A 5 -3.28 9.93 8.39
CA GLY A 5 -2.96 9.73 6.99
C GLY A 5 -3.94 8.76 6.31
N ILE A 6 -4.01 8.86 5.00
CA ILE A 6 -4.77 7.93 4.14
C ILE A 6 -3.78 7.09 3.36
N MET A 7 -3.92 5.76 3.49
CA MET A 7 -3.14 4.80 2.73
C MET A 7 -3.97 4.19 1.63
N GLN A 8 -3.42 4.09 0.44
CA GLN A 8 -4.01 3.31 -0.64
C GLN A 8 -3.30 1.98 -0.76
N HIS A 9 -4.05 0.87 -0.68
CA HIS A 9 -3.54 -0.47 -0.92
C HIS A 9 -3.39 -0.73 -2.42
N ILE A 10 -2.37 -1.49 -2.80
CA ILE A 10 -2.15 -1.95 -4.19
C ILE A 10 -2.98 -3.21 -4.44
N GLU A 11 -3.02 -4.12 -3.49
CA GLU A 11 -3.82 -5.34 -3.55
C GLU A 11 -5.31 -5.04 -3.40
N GLN A 12 -6.12 -5.95 -3.92
CA GLN A 12 -7.58 -5.84 -3.87
C GLN A 12 -8.11 -6.04 -2.44
N ALA A 13 -9.31 -5.52 -2.19
CA ALA A 13 -10.06 -5.80 -0.97
C ALA A 13 -10.25 -7.32 -0.78
N GLY A 14 -10.05 -7.80 0.46
CA GLY A 14 -10.03 -9.22 0.81
C GLY A 14 -8.64 -9.79 1.08
N ILE A 15 -7.58 -9.10 0.67
CA ILE A 15 -6.20 -9.39 1.09
C ILE A 15 -5.95 -8.73 2.45
N HIS A 16 -5.30 -9.48 3.36
CA HIS A 16 -4.96 -8.95 4.68
C HIS A 16 -4.09 -7.69 4.58
N SER A 17 -4.41 -6.67 5.36
CA SER A 17 -3.71 -5.36 5.31
C SER A 17 -2.22 -5.44 5.62
N GLY A 18 -1.78 -6.44 6.40
CA GLY A 18 -0.36 -6.72 6.67
C GLY A 18 0.39 -7.20 5.44
N ASP A 19 -0.30 -7.90 4.54
CA ASP A 19 0.26 -8.50 3.32
C ASP A 19 0.17 -7.58 2.10
N SER A 20 -0.58 -6.48 2.22
CA SER A 20 -0.76 -5.53 1.14
C SER A 20 0.35 -4.49 1.10
N ALA A 21 0.85 -4.20 -0.10
CA ALA A 21 1.63 -3.00 -0.34
C ALA A 21 0.74 -1.77 -0.23
N CYS A 22 1.26 -0.70 0.34
CA CYS A 22 0.47 0.50 0.60
C CYS A 22 1.27 1.76 0.24
N SER A 23 0.58 2.78 -0.26
CA SER A 23 1.17 4.09 -0.56
C SER A 23 0.56 5.21 0.28
N ILE A 24 1.40 6.10 0.77
CA ILE A 24 1.05 7.40 1.33
C ILE A 24 1.87 8.47 0.59
N PRO A 25 1.24 9.53 0.05
CA PRO A 25 -0.21 9.68 -0.12
C PRO A 25 -0.81 8.65 -1.08
N PRO A 26 -2.14 8.55 -1.18
CA PRO A 26 -2.80 7.76 -2.21
C PRO A 26 -2.34 8.15 -3.62
N TYR A 27 -2.12 7.17 -4.48
CA TYR A 27 -1.58 7.40 -5.83
C TYR A 27 -2.65 7.51 -6.92
N SER A 28 -3.87 7.01 -6.68
CA SER A 28 -4.96 7.02 -7.67
C SER A 28 -6.35 7.36 -7.12
N LEU A 29 -6.52 7.48 -5.79
CA LEU A 29 -7.80 7.88 -5.21
C LEU A 29 -8.07 9.36 -5.46
N SER A 30 -9.27 9.69 -5.93
CA SER A 30 -9.68 11.07 -6.12
C SER A 30 -9.76 11.84 -4.80
N LYS A 31 -9.70 13.17 -4.90
CA LYS A 31 -9.80 14.03 -3.71
C LYS A 31 -11.16 13.88 -3.02
N GLU A 32 -12.22 13.76 -3.80
CA GLU A 32 -13.60 13.60 -3.32
C GLU A 32 -13.74 12.34 -2.46
N ILE A 33 -13.20 11.21 -2.93
CA ILE A 33 -13.19 9.95 -2.19
C ILE A 33 -12.37 10.09 -0.90
N GLN A 34 -11.20 10.71 -0.96
CA GLN A 34 -10.38 10.94 0.22
C GLN A 34 -11.07 11.85 1.25
N ASP A 35 -11.75 12.90 0.79
CA ASP A 35 -12.48 13.83 1.68
C ASP A 35 -13.68 13.13 2.33
N GLU A 36 -14.39 12.28 1.60
CA GLU A 36 -15.49 11.48 2.16
C GLU A 36 -14.99 10.43 3.17
N MET A 37 -13.85 9.77 2.93
CA MET A 37 -13.21 8.90 3.90
C MET A 37 -12.85 9.64 5.19
N ARG A 38 -12.32 10.88 5.08
CA ARG A 38 -12.02 11.72 6.25
C ARG A 38 -13.28 12.02 7.04
N ARG A 39 -14.34 12.45 6.35
CA ARG A 39 -15.63 12.76 6.96
C ARG A 39 -16.20 11.58 7.72
N GLN A 40 -16.25 10.39 7.09
CA GLN A 40 -16.76 9.18 7.73
C GLN A 40 -15.89 8.75 8.92
N THR A 41 -14.57 8.77 8.78
CA THR A 41 -13.64 8.41 9.86
C THR A 41 -13.80 9.32 11.07
N ILE A 42 -13.92 10.64 10.85
CA ILE A 42 -14.13 11.61 11.93
C ILE A 42 -15.47 11.38 12.62
N ALA A 43 -16.54 11.11 11.87
CA ALA A 43 -17.86 10.81 12.43
C ALA A 43 -17.83 9.56 13.30
N MET A 44 -17.23 8.46 12.80
CA MET A 44 -17.11 7.21 13.56
C MET A 44 -16.24 7.39 14.82
N ALA A 45 -15.14 8.12 14.73
CA ALA A 45 -14.27 8.37 15.89
C ALA A 45 -14.98 9.13 17.01
N LYS A 46 -15.83 10.11 16.64
CA LYS A 46 -16.62 10.88 17.60
C LYS A 46 -17.73 10.04 18.23
N GLU A 47 -18.46 9.28 17.42
CA GLU A 47 -19.57 8.43 17.89
C GLU A 47 -19.07 7.34 18.83
N LEU A 48 -17.93 6.74 18.52
CA LEU A 48 -17.29 5.71 19.35
C LEU A 48 -16.55 6.27 20.56
N GLY A 49 -16.46 7.61 20.72
CA GLY A 49 -15.75 8.24 21.83
C GLY A 49 -14.27 7.87 21.90
N VAL A 50 -13.61 7.71 20.74
CA VAL A 50 -12.23 7.20 20.70
C VAL A 50 -11.24 8.19 21.30
N VAL A 51 -10.46 7.72 22.26
CA VAL A 51 -9.29 8.41 22.81
C VAL A 51 -8.03 7.63 22.44
N GLY A 52 -7.11 8.27 21.72
CA GLY A 52 -5.91 7.62 21.20
C GLY A 52 -5.98 7.38 19.70
N LEU A 53 -5.76 6.14 19.24
CA LEU A 53 -5.70 5.77 17.83
C LEU A 53 -6.92 4.98 17.38
N MET A 54 -7.31 5.23 16.13
CA MET A 54 -8.29 4.43 15.41
C MET A 54 -7.79 4.19 13.98
N ASN A 55 -8.07 3.01 13.46
CA ASN A 55 -7.82 2.64 12.07
C ASN A 55 -9.14 2.21 11.43
N VAL A 56 -9.44 2.71 10.25
CA VAL A 56 -10.61 2.31 9.46
C VAL A 56 -10.13 1.74 8.14
N GLN A 57 -10.67 0.59 7.76
CA GLN A 57 -10.44 -0.01 6.47
C GLN A 57 -11.66 0.19 5.59
N PHE A 58 -11.41 0.70 4.39
CA PHE A 58 -12.41 0.95 3.37
C PHE A 58 -12.15 0.10 2.13
N ALA A 59 -13.21 -0.26 1.42
CA ALA A 59 -13.14 -0.69 0.03
C ALA A 59 -13.80 0.37 -0.85
N VAL A 60 -13.21 0.63 -2.03
CA VAL A 60 -13.73 1.59 -3.00
C VAL A 60 -14.03 0.85 -4.30
N LYS A 61 -15.25 1.06 -4.84
CA LYS A 61 -15.67 0.53 -6.13
C LYS A 61 -16.33 1.64 -6.93
N GLY A 62 -15.62 2.16 -7.94
CA GLY A 62 -16.03 3.39 -8.60
C GLY A 62 -16.03 4.54 -7.60
N ASP A 63 -17.19 5.18 -7.40
CA ASP A 63 -17.38 6.25 -6.43
C ASP A 63 -17.96 5.79 -5.09
N ASP A 64 -18.31 4.51 -4.99
CA ASP A 64 -18.87 3.93 -3.76
C ASP A 64 -17.79 3.57 -2.76
N ILE A 65 -18.02 3.94 -1.50
CA ILE A 65 -17.12 3.68 -0.37
C ILE A 65 -17.82 2.74 0.60
N TYR A 66 -17.18 1.63 0.92
CA TYR A 66 -17.66 0.62 1.87
C TYR A 66 -16.74 0.55 3.08
N VAL A 67 -17.30 0.63 4.28
CA VAL A 67 -16.55 0.40 5.52
C VAL A 67 -16.45 -1.11 5.72
N LEU A 68 -15.22 -1.62 5.76
CA LEU A 68 -14.95 -3.04 6.01
C LEU A 68 -14.73 -3.31 7.49
N GLU A 69 -13.93 -2.46 8.15
CA GLU A 69 -13.51 -2.69 9.53
C GLU A 69 -13.18 -1.35 10.22
N VAL A 70 -13.54 -1.25 11.49
CA VAL A 70 -13.19 -0.11 12.36
C VAL A 70 -12.48 -0.67 13.59
N ASN A 71 -11.23 -0.25 13.79
CA ASN A 71 -10.38 -0.68 14.90
C ASN A 71 -10.03 0.51 15.78
N PRO A 72 -10.72 0.75 16.92
CA PRO A 72 -10.42 1.85 17.84
C PRO A 72 -9.21 1.50 18.73
N ARG A 73 -8.09 1.24 18.13
CA ARG A 73 -6.82 0.83 18.74
C ARG A 73 -5.64 1.17 17.83
N ALA A 74 -4.42 1.08 18.36
CA ALA A 74 -3.21 1.10 17.56
C ALA A 74 -3.20 -0.08 16.56
N SER A 75 -2.66 0.15 15.37
CA SER A 75 -2.46 -0.85 14.33
C SER A 75 -0.98 -0.96 13.95
N ARG A 76 -0.62 -2.01 13.20
CA ARG A 76 0.75 -2.18 12.69
C ARG A 76 1.16 -1.08 11.72
N THR A 77 0.20 -0.40 11.10
CA THR A 77 0.46 0.69 10.16
C THR A 77 0.91 1.99 10.83
N VAL A 78 0.72 2.13 12.14
CA VAL A 78 1.09 3.33 12.90
C VAL A 78 2.57 3.71 12.76
N PRO A 79 3.54 2.78 12.86
CA PRO A 79 4.95 3.10 12.64
C PRO A 79 5.25 3.57 11.21
N PHE A 80 4.63 2.96 10.20
CA PHE A 80 4.78 3.35 8.80
C PHE A 80 4.24 4.76 8.57
N VAL A 81 3.00 5.05 8.99
CA VAL A 81 2.39 6.38 8.86
C VAL A 81 3.24 7.42 9.59
N SER A 82 3.66 7.13 10.83
CA SER A 82 4.48 8.03 11.63
C SER A 82 5.80 8.40 10.96
N LYS A 83 6.48 7.43 10.36
CA LYS A 83 7.72 7.67 9.60
C LYS A 83 7.46 8.51 8.34
N CYS A 84 6.33 8.26 7.67
CA CYS A 84 5.97 8.96 6.45
C CYS A 84 5.69 10.45 6.70
N ILE A 85 4.97 10.78 7.79
CA ILE A 85 4.59 12.17 8.11
C ILE A 85 5.63 12.90 8.98
N GLY A 86 6.62 12.19 9.53
CA GLY A 86 7.66 12.76 10.39
C GLY A 86 7.24 12.96 11.85
N ASP A 87 6.02 12.55 12.24
CA ASP A 87 5.48 12.67 13.59
C ASP A 87 5.08 11.31 14.19
N SER A 88 5.39 11.11 15.47
CA SER A 88 5.06 9.87 16.17
C SER A 88 3.62 9.84 16.64
N LEU A 89 2.73 9.26 15.82
CA LEU A 89 1.31 9.11 16.19
C LEU A 89 1.11 8.31 17.47
N ALA A 90 1.98 7.35 17.76
CA ALA A 90 1.92 6.58 19.00
C ALA A 90 2.18 7.47 20.24
N LYS A 91 3.14 8.41 20.16
CA LYS A 91 3.40 9.36 21.24
C LYS A 91 2.25 10.34 21.42
N VAL A 92 1.71 10.86 20.30
CA VAL A 92 0.54 11.76 20.34
C VAL A 92 -0.63 11.06 21.02
N ALA A 93 -0.94 9.83 20.59
CA ALA A 93 -2.02 9.04 21.16
C ALA A 93 -1.83 8.73 22.67
N ALA A 94 -0.63 8.32 23.07
CA ALA A 94 -0.32 8.03 24.47
C ALA A 94 -0.54 9.27 25.36
N ARG A 95 -0.16 10.47 24.89
CA ARG A 95 -0.42 11.72 25.59
C ARG A 95 -1.91 12.05 25.67
N CYS A 96 -2.68 11.79 24.60
CA CYS A 96 -4.13 11.93 24.63
C CYS A 96 -4.76 11.01 25.68
N MET A 97 -4.32 9.76 25.75
CA MET A 97 -4.78 8.78 26.76
C MET A 97 -4.40 9.20 28.18
N ALA A 98 -3.30 10.00 28.34
CA ALA A 98 -2.90 10.61 29.59
C ALA A 98 -3.59 11.97 29.88
N GLY A 99 -4.60 12.35 29.08
CA GLY A 99 -5.42 13.54 29.29
C GLY A 99 -4.94 14.82 28.59
N GLN A 100 -3.90 14.77 27.77
CA GLN A 100 -3.48 15.94 26.97
C GLN A 100 -4.33 16.05 25.69
N SER A 101 -4.78 17.26 25.38
CA SER A 101 -5.51 17.48 24.12
C SER A 101 -4.57 17.50 22.91
N LEU A 102 -5.13 17.30 21.71
CA LEU A 102 -4.37 17.42 20.45
C LEU A 102 -3.87 18.86 20.26
N GLU A 103 -4.65 19.85 20.66
CA GLU A 103 -4.30 21.28 20.59
C GLU A 103 -3.08 21.58 21.48
N SER A 104 -3.04 21.06 22.71
CA SER A 104 -1.92 21.26 23.61
C SER A 104 -0.62 20.61 23.12
N GLN A 105 -0.73 19.63 22.24
CA GLN A 105 0.39 18.96 21.58
C GLN A 105 0.79 19.61 20.25
N GLY A 106 0.05 20.62 19.77
CA GLY A 106 0.24 21.23 18.46
C GLY A 106 -0.13 20.33 17.28
N PHE A 107 -0.80 19.20 17.53
CA PHE A 107 -1.20 18.24 16.50
C PHE A 107 -2.67 18.47 16.11
N THR A 108 -2.93 19.52 15.32
CA THR A 108 -4.28 20.02 15.03
C THR A 108 -4.77 19.77 13.61
N LYS A 109 -3.89 19.35 12.72
CA LYS A 109 -4.19 19.13 11.30
C LYS A 109 -3.47 17.90 10.75
N GLU A 110 -4.06 17.30 9.70
CA GLU A 110 -3.43 16.24 8.91
C GLU A 110 -2.14 16.74 8.26
N ILE A 111 -1.10 15.91 8.31
CA ILE A 111 0.17 16.16 7.63
C ILE A 111 0.16 15.34 6.34
N ILE A 112 0.10 16.02 5.20
CA ILE A 112 0.20 15.39 3.88
C ILE A 112 1.66 15.50 3.43
N PRO A 113 2.38 14.36 3.28
CA PRO A 113 3.79 14.41 2.86
C PRO A 113 3.92 14.89 1.41
N THR A 114 5.04 15.55 1.12
CA THR A 114 5.40 16.01 -0.23
C THR A 114 6.17 14.96 -1.05
N HIS A 115 6.35 13.79 -0.47
CA HIS A 115 6.99 12.62 -1.06
C HIS A 115 6.05 11.43 -0.98
N PHE A 116 6.32 10.39 -1.77
CA PHE A 116 5.66 9.10 -1.64
C PHE A 116 6.43 8.21 -0.68
N ALA A 117 5.71 7.53 0.21
CA ALA A 117 6.22 6.40 0.98
C ALA A 117 5.40 5.17 0.62
N VAL A 118 6.08 4.08 0.27
CA VAL A 118 5.45 2.80 -0.04
C VAL A 118 5.89 1.79 1.01
N LYS A 119 4.94 1.12 1.62
CA LYS A 119 5.14 -0.06 2.45
C LYS A 119 5.08 -1.30 1.54
N GLU A 120 6.03 -2.21 1.66
CA GLU A 120 6.01 -3.52 1.03
C GLU A 120 6.10 -4.60 2.10
N ALA A 121 5.35 -5.70 1.92
CA ALA A 121 5.37 -6.83 2.83
C ALA A 121 6.59 -7.74 2.57
N VAL A 122 7.12 -8.35 3.63
CA VAL A 122 8.18 -9.36 3.52
C VAL A 122 7.59 -10.74 3.77
N PHE A 123 7.69 -11.63 2.78
CA PHE A 123 7.15 -12.97 2.84
C PHE A 123 8.24 -14.03 3.05
N PRO A 124 8.03 -15.01 3.93
CA PRO A 124 9.02 -16.07 4.20
C PRO A 124 8.89 -17.27 3.25
N PHE A 125 8.17 -17.15 2.11
CA PHE A 125 7.84 -18.28 1.24
C PHE A 125 9.08 -19.08 0.79
N ALA A 126 10.19 -18.39 0.51
CA ALA A 126 11.43 -19.05 0.12
C ALA A 126 12.04 -19.95 1.21
N LYS A 127 11.67 -19.74 2.49
CA LYS A 127 12.16 -20.52 3.63
C LYS A 127 11.31 -21.74 3.95
N PHE A 128 10.07 -21.77 3.48
CA PHE A 128 9.09 -22.80 3.81
C PHE A 128 8.60 -23.46 2.51
N GLN A 129 9.13 -24.62 2.20
CA GLN A 129 8.71 -25.38 1.01
C GLN A 129 7.27 -25.88 1.18
N GLY A 130 6.48 -25.78 0.10
CA GLY A 130 5.11 -26.29 0.06
C GLY A 130 4.05 -25.36 0.68
N VAL A 131 4.43 -24.16 1.13
CA VAL A 131 3.45 -23.15 1.56
C VAL A 131 2.81 -22.51 0.33
N ASP A 132 1.47 -22.41 0.33
CA ASP A 132 0.73 -21.70 -0.70
C ASP A 132 1.02 -20.18 -0.64
N PRO A 133 1.59 -19.58 -1.70
CA PRO A 133 1.88 -18.16 -1.74
C PRO A 133 0.66 -17.28 -2.07
N MET A 134 -0.52 -17.87 -2.35
CA MET A 134 -1.72 -17.07 -2.64
C MET A 134 -2.13 -16.25 -1.43
N LEU A 135 -2.22 -14.93 -1.61
CA LEU A 135 -2.65 -14.02 -0.56
C LEU A 135 -4.18 -14.09 -0.36
N GLY A 136 -4.61 -13.84 0.86
CA GLY A 136 -6.00 -13.91 1.26
C GLY A 136 -6.27 -13.14 2.56
N PRO A 137 -7.35 -13.47 3.28
CA PRO A 137 -7.72 -12.77 4.51
C PRO A 137 -6.79 -13.08 5.69
N GLU A 138 -6.01 -14.16 5.62
CA GLU A 138 -5.04 -14.53 6.65
C GLU A 138 -3.67 -13.93 6.34
N MET A 139 -3.03 -13.35 7.36
CA MET A 139 -1.72 -12.73 7.22
C MET A 139 -0.61 -13.78 7.06
N LYS A 140 0.18 -13.66 5.99
CA LYS A 140 1.34 -14.53 5.67
C LYS A 140 2.69 -13.82 5.79
N SER A 141 2.71 -12.50 5.81
CA SER A 141 3.92 -11.70 5.94
C SER A 141 4.54 -11.80 7.34
N THR A 142 5.87 -11.71 7.41
CA THR A 142 6.63 -11.73 8.65
C THR A 142 7.27 -10.39 8.99
N GLY A 143 7.22 -9.44 8.08
CA GLY A 143 7.77 -8.10 8.26
C GLY A 143 7.30 -7.15 7.17
N GLU A 144 7.78 -5.93 7.25
CA GLU A 144 7.50 -4.90 6.25
C GLU A 144 8.71 -4.00 6.07
N VAL A 145 8.84 -3.42 4.90
CA VAL A 145 9.87 -2.44 4.54
C VAL A 145 9.22 -1.17 3.99
N MET A 146 9.96 -0.09 3.96
CA MET A 146 9.49 1.20 3.46
C MET A 146 10.44 1.73 2.39
N GLY A 147 9.90 2.05 1.22
CA GLY A 147 10.56 2.83 0.19
C GLY A 147 10.06 4.28 0.21
N VAL A 148 10.96 5.23 0.00
CA VAL A 148 10.62 6.67 -0.06
C VAL A 148 11.16 7.25 -1.36
N GLY A 149 10.34 8.02 -2.07
CA GLY A 149 10.70 8.61 -3.35
C GLY A 149 9.91 9.88 -3.67
N LYS A 150 10.39 10.64 -4.65
CA LYS A 150 9.66 11.82 -5.17
C LYS A 150 8.45 11.43 -5.99
N THR A 151 8.45 10.24 -6.56
CA THR A 151 7.33 9.66 -7.30
C THR A 151 6.91 8.34 -6.67
N PHE A 152 5.67 7.91 -6.93
CA PHE A 152 5.17 6.61 -6.51
C PHE A 152 6.06 5.47 -7.02
N GLY A 153 6.43 5.49 -8.31
CA GLY A 153 7.27 4.46 -8.91
C GLY A 153 8.65 4.33 -8.26
N GLU A 154 9.30 5.47 -7.91
CA GLU A 154 10.58 5.46 -7.18
C GLU A 154 10.43 4.85 -5.78
N ALA A 155 9.39 5.25 -5.04
CA ALA A 155 9.13 4.74 -3.70
C ALA A 155 8.82 3.24 -3.73
N PHE A 156 7.99 2.81 -4.67
CA PHE A 156 7.63 1.40 -4.86
C PHE A 156 8.85 0.55 -5.22
N TYR A 157 9.67 0.99 -6.18
CA TYR A 157 10.90 0.29 -6.55
C TYR A 157 11.84 0.09 -5.35
N LYS A 158 12.03 1.14 -4.54
CA LYS A 158 12.87 1.04 -3.32
C LYS A 158 12.27 0.08 -2.29
N ALA A 159 10.94 0.05 -2.15
CA ALA A 159 10.27 -0.88 -1.25
C ALA A 159 10.46 -2.34 -1.70
N VAL A 160 10.29 -2.63 -2.99
CA VAL A 160 10.54 -3.96 -3.58
C VAL A 160 11.98 -4.41 -3.35
N LEU A 161 12.96 -3.53 -3.58
CA LEU A 161 14.36 -3.85 -3.28
C LEU A 161 14.59 -4.14 -1.79
N GLY A 162 13.90 -3.41 -0.91
CA GLY A 162 13.98 -3.61 0.55
C GLY A 162 13.36 -4.92 1.02
N SER A 163 12.36 -5.46 0.31
CA SER A 163 11.73 -6.76 0.62
C SER A 163 12.56 -7.97 0.22
N ASN A 164 13.78 -7.77 -0.30
CA ASN A 164 14.67 -8.78 -0.89
C ASN A 164 14.15 -9.37 -2.20
N GLU A 165 13.14 -8.81 -2.80
CA GLU A 165 12.75 -9.13 -4.16
C GLU A 165 13.72 -8.47 -5.14
N ARG A 166 14.36 -9.28 -5.97
CA ARG A 166 15.27 -8.78 -6.99
C ARG A 166 14.54 -8.68 -8.30
N LEU A 167 14.39 -7.48 -8.79
CA LEU A 167 14.02 -7.30 -10.19
C LEU A 167 15.16 -7.81 -11.08
N PRO A 168 14.84 -8.51 -12.18
CA PRO A 168 15.85 -8.98 -13.11
C PRO A 168 16.61 -7.77 -13.68
N GLY A 169 17.93 -7.84 -13.67
CA GLY A 169 18.77 -6.82 -14.34
C GLY A 169 18.48 -6.77 -15.83
N LEU A 170 18.80 -5.65 -16.48
CA LEU A 170 18.72 -5.51 -17.92
C LEU A 170 19.61 -6.56 -18.62
N PRO A 171 19.26 -7.01 -19.84
CA PRO A 171 20.15 -7.83 -20.64
C PRO A 171 21.50 -7.11 -20.89
N THR A 172 22.58 -7.84 -20.77
CA THR A 172 23.92 -7.38 -21.11
C THR A 172 24.25 -7.78 -22.56
N GLU A 173 25.34 -7.24 -23.11
CA GLU A 173 25.78 -7.58 -24.45
C GLU A 173 25.97 -9.09 -24.62
N GLY A 174 25.33 -9.69 -25.63
CA GLY A 174 25.35 -11.12 -25.88
C GLY A 174 24.40 -11.96 -25.02
N GLU A 175 23.75 -11.39 -24.01
CA GLU A 175 22.81 -12.09 -23.14
C GLU A 175 21.40 -12.05 -23.74
N VAL A 176 20.71 -13.19 -23.75
CA VAL A 176 19.30 -13.28 -24.16
C VAL A 176 18.43 -13.51 -22.92
N LYS A 177 17.72 -12.47 -22.47
CA LYS A 177 16.71 -12.59 -21.42
C LYS A 177 15.31 -12.59 -22.02
N HIS A 178 14.45 -13.44 -21.47
CA HIS A 178 13.06 -13.52 -21.87
C HIS A 178 12.17 -12.90 -20.80
N ALA A 179 11.22 -12.06 -21.20
CA ALA A 179 10.16 -11.57 -20.35
C ALA A 179 8.85 -12.26 -20.69
N PHE A 180 8.29 -12.99 -19.74
CA PHE A 180 6.98 -13.63 -19.87
C PHE A 180 5.88 -12.65 -19.49
N LEU A 181 4.95 -12.40 -20.41
CA LEU A 181 3.84 -11.47 -20.21
C LEU A 181 2.54 -12.26 -20.01
N SER A 182 1.99 -12.18 -18.81
CA SER A 182 0.67 -12.74 -18.49
C SER A 182 -0.02 -11.79 -17.52
N VAL A 183 -1.13 -11.20 -17.95
CA VAL A 183 -1.89 -10.22 -17.18
C VAL A 183 -3.38 -10.58 -17.20
N ARG A 184 -4.10 -10.13 -16.19
CA ARG A 184 -5.56 -10.26 -16.18
C ARG A 184 -6.20 -9.38 -17.24
N GLU A 185 -7.45 -9.68 -17.61
CA GLU A 185 -8.20 -9.02 -18.69
C GLU A 185 -8.22 -7.49 -18.56
N SER A 186 -8.49 -6.99 -17.33
CA SER A 186 -8.55 -5.55 -17.04
C SER A 186 -7.26 -4.79 -17.35
N ASP A 187 -6.11 -5.47 -17.30
CA ASP A 187 -4.79 -4.86 -17.41
C ASP A 187 -4.20 -4.97 -18.82
N LYS A 188 -4.86 -5.74 -19.72
CA LYS A 188 -4.41 -5.93 -21.11
C LYS A 188 -4.23 -4.62 -21.87
N LYS A 189 -5.03 -3.62 -21.60
CA LYS A 189 -4.93 -2.30 -22.25
C LYS A 189 -3.58 -1.59 -22.02
N TYR A 190 -2.86 -1.96 -20.95
CA TYR A 190 -1.58 -1.35 -20.58
C TYR A 190 -0.38 -2.18 -21.05
N ILE A 191 -0.59 -3.46 -21.39
CA ILE A 191 0.52 -4.39 -21.63
C ILE A 191 1.34 -4.04 -22.87
N ALA A 192 0.71 -3.43 -23.87
CA ALA A 192 1.39 -3.08 -25.12
C ALA A 192 2.54 -2.09 -24.92
N ASP A 193 2.35 -1.09 -24.05
CA ASP A 193 3.39 -0.10 -23.76
C ASP A 193 4.50 -0.69 -22.89
N ILE A 194 4.15 -1.58 -21.95
CA ILE A 194 5.12 -2.33 -21.16
C ILE A 194 5.95 -3.23 -22.08
N ALA A 195 5.31 -3.95 -23.01
CA ALA A 195 5.95 -4.83 -23.97
C ALA A 195 6.96 -4.06 -24.84
N LYS A 196 6.59 -2.89 -25.38
CA LYS A 196 7.50 -2.02 -26.15
C LYS A 196 8.75 -1.65 -25.36
N LYS A 197 8.57 -1.20 -24.11
CA LYS A 197 9.70 -0.85 -23.24
C LYS A 197 10.61 -2.04 -22.94
N LEU A 198 10.06 -3.21 -22.71
CA LEU A 198 10.86 -4.42 -22.52
C LEU A 198 11.69 -4.77 -23.74
N VAL A 199 11.12 -4.63 -24.97
CA VAL A 199 11.87 -4.80 -26.22
C VAL A 199 12.97 -3.75 -26.37
N GLU A 200 12.69 -2.48 -26.08
CA GLU A 200 13.68 -1.40 -26.06
C GLU A 200 14.84 -1.69 -25.11
N TYR A 201 14.57 -2.36 -23.99
CA TYR A 201 15.58 -2.81 -23.03
C TYR A 201 16.29 -4.11 -23.42
N GLY A 202 15.99 -4.67 -24.59
CA GLY A 202 16.66 -5.86 -25.13
C GLY A 202 16.07 -7.21 -24.71
N PHE A 203 14.90 -7.24 -24.05
CA PHE A 203 14.23 -8.49 -23.73
C PHE A 203 13.55 -9.11 -24.95
N LYS A 204 13.61 -10.43 -25.05
CA LYS A 204 12.73 -11.21 -25.92
C LYS A 204 11.42 -11.51 -25.18
N LEU A 205 10.29 -11.25 -25.85
CA LEU A 205 8.98 -11.41 -25.23
C LEU A 205 8.43 -12.81 -25.46
N VAL A 206 7.81 -13.36 -24.42
CA VAL A 206 6.98 -14.55 -24.47
C VAL A 206 5.64 -14.17 -23.84
N ALA A 207 4.54 -14.36 -24.55
CA ALA A 207 3.21 -14.06 -24.06
C ALA A 207 2.37 -15.33 -23.97
N ARG A 208 1.47 -15.40 -23.00
CA ARG A 208 0.46 -16.44 -22.94
C ARG A 208 -0.53 -16.23 -24.08
N SER A 209 -0.68 -17.21 -24.99
CA SER A 209 -1.74 -17.18 -25.98
C SER A 209 -3.09 -17.47 -25.31
N GLU A 210 -4.12 -16.73 -25.68
CA GLU A 210 -5.49 -17.04 -25.31
C GLU A 210 -6.05 -18.08 -26.28
N GLU A 211 -5.65 -19.33 -26.17
CA GLU A 211 -6.48 -20.40 -26.67
C GLU A 211 -7.68 -20.53 -25.73
N ARG A 212 -8.83 -20.02 -26.15
CA ARG A 212 -10.11 -20.40 -25.58
C ARG A 212 -10.23 -21.92 -25.72
N ARG A 213 -10.10 -22.63 -24.60
CA ARG A 213 -10.63 -23.99 -24.57
C ARG A 213 -12.14 -23.85 -24.68
N VAL A 214 -12.67 -24.24 -25.82
CA VAL A 214 -14.09 -24.47 -26.08
C VAL A 214 -14.57 -25.63 -25.20
#